data_fa35b6f1e25c9b9955fecb298cc5b853
#
_entry.id   fa35b6f1e25c9b9955fecb298cc5b853
#
_cell.length_a   1.000
_cell.length_b   1.000
_cell.length_c   1.000
_cell.angle_alpha   90.00
_cell.angle_beta   90.00
_cell.angle_gamma   90.00
#
_symmetry.space_group_name_H-M   'P 1'
#
loop_
_entity.id
_entity.type
_entity.pdbx_description
1 polymer ?
#
loop_
_entity_poly.entity_id
_entity_poly.type
_entity_poly.pdbx_seq_one_letter_code
_entity_poly.pdbx_strand_id
1 'polypeptide(L)'
;KWLATKPKIIITTHEGHAYERVIYNAVREADPNIKCIGYVHAPIFEKQHAVKRSLTKGYNPDVIYTSGIVQKKQLENAELLNSIPVEVLGSGRFLGKHIKTTGSKNNKLTCLVIPEGIESEINTLFQFSLKCSLLLPKVKFIWRLHPKNSFEKLSSENGMYKTLPNNIILSNKSLQEDFE
;
A
#
# COMPACT_ATOMS: atom_id res chain seq x y z
N LYS A 1 -24.59 19.02 9.81
CA LYS A 1 -23.23 19.37 10.32
C LYS A 1 -22.29 19.91 9.23
N TRP A 2 -22.37 19.43 8.01
CA TRP A 2 -21.54 19.83 6.87
C TRP A 2 -21.68 21.31 6.51
N LEU A 3 -22.91 21.79 6.42
CA LEU A 3 -23.21 23.19 6.08
C LEU A 3 -22.72 24.20 7.14
N ALA A 4 -22.45 23.75 8.37
CA ALA A 4 -21.98 24.63 9.43
C ALA A 4 -20.49 25.03 9.30
N THR A 5 -19.67 24.23 8.64
CA THR A 5 -18.21 24.47 8.55
C THR A 5 -17.78 25.17 7.26
N LYS A 6 -18.66 25.21 6.23
CA LYS A 6 -18.40 25.81 4.90
C LYS A 6 -16.96 25.53 4.38
N PRO A 7 -16.57 24.27 4.19
CA PRO A 7 -15.23 23.93 3.74
C PRO A 7 -15.00 24.52 2.34
N LYS A 8 -13.81 25.03 2.09
CA LYS A 8 -13.39 25.52 0.76
C LYS A 8 -12.74 24.44 -0.09
N ILE A 9 -12.26 23.40 0.57
CA ILE A 9 -11.53 22.29 -0.05
C ILE A 9 -12.02 20.98 0.56
N ILE A 10 -12.23 19.98 -0.27
CA ILE A 10 -12.48 18.61 0.13
C ILE A 10 -11.34 17.74 -0.40
N ILE A 11 -10.77 16.93 0.46
CA ILE A 11 -9.76 15.94 0.10
C ILE A 11 -10.31 14.56 0.43
N THR A 12 -10.28 13.65 -0.55
CA THR A 12 -10.62 12.25 -0.36
C THR A 12 -9.45 11.36 -0.79
N THR A 13 -9.37 10.12 -0.29
CA THR A 13 -8.65 9.09 -1.02
C THR A 13 -9.25 8.95 -2.41
N HIS A 14 -8.46 8.55 -3.40
CA HIS A 14 -8.94 8.42 -4.77
C HIS A 14 -8.43 7.10 -5.39
N GLU A 15 -9.27 6.10 -5.31
CA GLU A 15 -9.04 4.77 -5.90
C GLU A 15 -10.05 4.46 -7.02
N GLY A 16 -10.93 5.43 -7.30
CA GLY A 16 -12.00 5.34 -8.31
C GLY A 16 -13.27 4.67 -7.78
N HIS A 17 -13.43 4.54 -6.47
CA HIS A 17 -14.64 4.00 -5.86
C HIS A 17 -15.85 4.89 -6.11
N ALA A 18 -17.03 4.26 -6.19
CA ALA A 18 -18.28 4.97 -6.45
C ALA A 18 -18.59 6.05 -5.40
N TYR A 19 -18.32 5.77 -4.12
CA TYR A 19 -18.58 6.73 -3.04
C TYR A 19 -17.74 8.01 -3.15
N GLU A 20 -16.47 7.90 -3.60
CA GLU A 20 -15.60 9.06 -3.82
C GLU A 20 -16.19 9.98 -4.89
N ARG A 21 -16.70 9.38 -5.96
CA ARG A 21 -17.33 10.09 -7.08
C ARG A 21 -18.61 10.81 -6.64
N VAL A 22 -19.43 10.13 -5.85
CA VAL A 22 -20.67 10.72 -5.30
C VAL A 22 -20.36 11.88 -4.34
N ILE A 23 -19.30 11.78 -3.54
CA ILE A 23 -18.88 12.87 -2.65
C ILE A 23 -18.55 14.12 -3.46
N TYR A 24 -17.76 14.01 -4.55
CA TYR A 24 -17.43 15.19 -5.38
C TYR A 24 -18.67 15.86 -5.94
N ASN A 25 -19.63 15.09 -6.45
CA ASN A 25 -20.87 15.64 -6.99
C ASN A 25 -21.72 16.32 -5.90
N ALA A 26 -21.97 15.64 -4.80
CA ALA A 26 -22.77 16.14 -3.69
C ALA A 26 -22.19 17.44 -3.08
N VAL A 27 -20.86 17.52 -3.01
CA VAL A 27 -20.16 18.69 -2.51
C VAL A 27 -20.37 19.89 -3.45
N ARG A 28 -20.29 19.68 -4.76
CA ARG A 28 -20.50 20.75 -5.76
C ARG A 28 -21.96 21.17 -5.89
N GLU A 29 -22.89 20.27 -5.63
CA GLU A 29 -24.31 20.63 -5.52
C GLU A 29 -24.57 21.56 -4.33
N ALA A 30 -23.84 21.35 -3.22
CA ALA A 30 -23.95 22.20 -2.03
C ALA A 30 -23.24 23.56 -2.20
N ASP A 31 -22.08 23.59 -2.83
CA ASP A 31 -21.29 24.79 -3.17
C ASP A 31 -20.41 24.53 -4.39
N PRO A 32 -20.73 25.10 -5.57
CA PRO A 32 -19.97 24.91 -6.80
C PRO A 32 -18.51 25.38 -6.74
N ASN A 33 -18.17 26.24 -5.78
CA ASN A 33 -16.81 26.81 -5.64
C ASN A 33 -15.88 25.93 -4.79
N ILE A 34 -16.38 24.85 -4.21
CA ILE A 34 -15.56 23.93 -3.41
C ILE A 34 -14.57 23.19 -4.32
N LYS A 35 -13.31 23.26 -3.98
CA LYS A 35 -12.25 22.51 -4.66
C LYS A 35 -12.22 21.05 -4.17
N CYS A 36 -12.33 20.11 -5.10
CA CYS A 36 -12.28 18.67 -4.83
C CYS A 36 -10.91 18.12 -5.19
N ILE A 37 -10.24 17.50 -4.23
CA ILE A 37 -8.91 16.92 -4.38
C ILE A 37 -9.00 15.42 -4.15
N GLY A 38 -8.46 14.64 -5.10
CA GLY A 38 -8.26 13.20 -4.95
C GLY A 38 -6.83 12.88 -4.56
N TYR A 39 -6.61 12.05 -3.55
CA TYR A 39 -5.27 11.61 -3.16
C TYR A 39 -5.10 10.12 -3.37
N VAL A 40 -4.21 9.75 -4.29
CA VAL A 40 -3.83 8.36 -4.58
C VAL A 40 -2.64 7.99 -3.72
N HIS A 41 -2.91 7.23 -2.66
CA HIS A 41 -1.92 6.84 -1.67
C HIS A 41 -1.40 5.41 -1.88
N ALA A 42 -2.18 4.56 -2.53
CA ALA A 42 -1.88 3.16 -2.77
C ALA A 42 -1.22 2.94 -4.15
N PRO A 43 -0.47 1.84 -4.35
CA PRO A 43 -0.02 1.44 -5.67
C PRO A 43 -1.20 1.26 -6.64
N ILE A 44 -1.01 1.66 -7.89
CA ILE A 44 -2.01 1.46 -8.94
C ILE A 44 -1.66 0.19 -9.70
N PHE A 45 -2.53 -0.82 -9.65
CA PHE A 45 -2.34 -2.06 -10.37
C PHE A 45 -2.71 -1.91 -11.86
N GLU A 46 -2.12 -2.75 -12.70
CA GLU A 46 -2.34 -2.70 -14.15
C GLU A 46 -3.82 -2.73 -14.54
N LYS A 47 -4.58 -3.66 -13.94
CA LYS A 47 -6.01 -3.87 -14.20
C LYS A 47 -6.96 -2.99 -13.38
N GLN A 48 -6.45 -2.05 -12.61
CA GLN A 48 -7.26 -1.11 -11.83
C GLN A 48 -7.71 0.05 -12.72
N HIS A 49 -8.84 -0.13 -13.40
CA HIS A 49 -9.35 0.83 -14.38
C HIS A 49 -10.07 2.01 -13.76
N ALA A 50 -10.71 1.83 -12.60
CA ALA A 50 -11.60 2.82 -12.01
C ALA A 50 -10.90 4.15 -11.67
N VAL A 51 -9.66 4.10 -11.17
CA VAL A 51 -8.84 5.29 -10.86
C VAL A 51 -8.28 5.96 -12.12
N LYS A 52 -8.16 5.20 -13.22
CA LYS A 52 -7.55 5.64 -14.50
C LYS A 52 -8.55 6.27 -15.46
N ARG A 53 -9.79 6.55 -15.04
CA ARG A 53 -10.83 7.13 -15.90
C ARG A 53 -11.52 8.30 -15.22
N SER A 54 -11.93 9.28 -16.01
CA SER A 54 -12.87 10.31 -15.62
C SER A 54 -14.31 9.85 -15.86
N LEU A 55 -15.24 10.43 -15.13
CA LEU A 55 -16.68 10.32 -15.35
C LEU A 55 -17.21 11.66 -15.90
N THR A 56 -18.53 11.81 -15.96
CA THR A 56 -19.17 13.06 -16.34
C THR A 56 -18.78 14.20 -15.39
N LYS A 57 -18.95 15.43 -15.86
CA LYS A 57 -18.66 16.64 -15.07
C LYS A 57 -19.36 16.60 -13.72
N GLY A 58 -18.65 16.93 -12.65
CA GLY A 58 -19.16 16.87 -11.27
C GLY A 58 -18.64 15.67 -10.48
N TYR A 59 -18.43 14.53 -11.12
CA TYR A 59 -18.00 13.29 -10.46
C TYR A 59 -16.49 13.08 -10.42
N ASN A 60 -15.69 14.03 -10.86
CA ASN A 60 -14.24 13.95 -10.86
C ASN A 60 -13.62 14.92 -9.85
N PRO A 61 -12.43 14.65 -9.32
CA PRO A 61 -11.67 15.67 -8.60
C PRO A 61 -11.21 16.77 -9.57
N ASP A 62 -10.92 17.96 -9.06
CA ASP A 62 -10.32 19.05 -9.82
C ASP A 62 -8.81 18.84 -10.04
N VAL A 63 -8.18 18.08 -9.16
CA VAL A 63 -6.79 17.67 -9.23
C VAL A 63 -6.60 16.34 -8.50
N ILE A 64 -5.70 15.52 -9.01
CA ILE A 64 -5.27 14.28 -8.36
C ILE A 64 -3.85 14.48 -7.84
N TYR A 65 -3.65 14.28 -6.53
CA TYR A 65 -2.34 14.18 -5.95
C TYR A 65 -1.95 12.72 -5.75
N THR A 66 -0.67 12.42 -5.96
CA THR A 66 -0.12 11.07 -5.81
C THR A 66 0.96 11.02 -4.74
N SER A 67 1.16 9.84 -4.17
CA SER A 67 2.23 9.61 -3.19
C SER A 67 3.63 9.57 -3.82
N GLY A 68 3.73 9.43 -5.15
CA GLY A 68 5.01 9.40 -5.85
C GLY A 68 4.91 9.51 -7.36
N ILE A 69 6.07 9.66 -7.99
CA ILE A 69 6.20 9.88 -9.43
C ILE A 69 5.70 8.69 -10.27
N VAL A 70 5.75 7.48 -9.73
CA VAL A 70 5.30 6.28 -10.45
C VAL A 70 3.80 6.34 -10.69
N GLN A 71 3.00 6.61 -9.65
CA GLN A 71 1.55 6.76 -9.78
C GLN A 71 1.19 7.95 -10.68
N LYS A 72 1.92 9.09 -10.56
CA LYS A 72 1.73 10.23 -11.45
C LYS A 72 1.84 9.79 -12.93
N LYS A 73 2.95 9.16 -13.31
CA LYS A 73 3.17 8.68 -14.68
C LYS A 73 2.10 7.67 -15.15
N GLN A 74 1.68 6.77 -14.26
CA GLN A 74 0.62 5.80 -14.58
C GLN A 74 -0.72 6.47 -14.88
N LEU A 75 -1.05 7.55 -14.17
CA LEU A 75 -2.29 8.31 -14.37
C LEU A 75 -2.19 9.25 -15.60
N GLU A 76 -1.08 9.91 -15.82
CA GLU A 76 -0.85 10.76 -16.99
C GLU A 76 -0.91 9.96 -18.31
N ASN A 77 -0.48 8.70 -18.28
CA ASN A 77 -0.56 7.81 -19.42
C ASN A 77 -1.95 7.14 -19.61
N ALA A 78 -2.91 7.44 -18.72
CA ALA A 78 -4.24 6.85 -18.79
C ALA A 78 -5.14 7.65 -19.75
N GLU A 79 -5.40 7.10 -20.94
CA GLU A 79 -6.18 7.74 -22.01
C GLU A 79 -7.57 8.23 -21.57
N LEU A 80 -8.20 7.51 -20.62
CA LEU A 80 -9.55 7.81 -20.16
C LEU A 80 -9.61 8.80 -18.98
N LEU A 81 -8.48 9.30 -18.50
CA LEU A 81 -8.49 10.22 -17.36
C LEU A 81 -8.86 11.66 -17.76
N ASN A 82 -8.82 11.98 -19.07
CA ASN A 82 -9.19 13.29 -19.61
C ASN A 82 -8.59 14.45 -18.82
N SER A 83 -7.61 15.13 -19.24
CA SER A 83 -7.07 16.42 -18.77
C SER A 83 -7.21 16.78 -17.25
N ILE A 84 -7.50 15.84 -16.36
CA ILE A 84 -7.45 16.09 -14.91
C ILE A 84 -5.99 16.25 -14.52
N PRO A 85 -5.58 17.38 -13.92
CA PRO A 85 -4.21 17.58 -13.49
C PRO A 85 -3.78 16.53 -12.47
N VAL A 86 -2.59 15.95 -12.66
CA VAL A 86 -1.98 14.97 -11.76
C VAL A 86 -0.66 15.51 -11.23
N GLU A 87 -0.55 15.62 -9.91
CA GLU A 87 0.63 16.18 -9.24
C GLU A 87 1.18 15.24 -8.18
N VAL A 88 2.45 15.38 -7.82
CA VAL A 88 3.06 14.63 -6.73
C VAL A 88 2.97 15.46 -5.45
N LEU A 89 2.29 14.93 -4.44
CA LEU A 89 2.26 15.49 -3.09
C LEU A 89 3.31 14.83 -2.18
N GLY A 90 3.63 13.56 -2.45
CA GLY A 90 4.44 12.74 -1.55
C GLY A 90 3.60 11.91 -0.57
N SER A 91 4.27 11.25 0.35
CA SER A 91 3.64 10.39 1.36
C SER A 91 4.14 10.74 2.76
N GLY A 92 3.23 11.00 3.67
CA GLY A 92 3.56 11.20 5.08
C GLY A 92 4.16 9.96 5.78
N ARG A 93 4.10 8.79 5.14
CA ARG A 93 4.74 7.56 5.64
C ARG A 93 6.26 7.58 5.51
N PHE A 94 6.81 8.46 4.64
CA PHE A 94 8.25 8.62 4.40
C PHE A 94 8.74 9.98 4.88
N LEU A 95 8.47 10.33 6.12
CA LEU A 95 9.02 11.54 6.72
C LEU A 95 10.52 11.38 7.00
N GLY A 96 11.32 11.60 5.95
CA GLY A 96 12.70 12.08 6.09
C GLY A 96 13.76 11.16 6.67
N LYS A 97 13.50 9.91 6.96
CA LYS A 97 14.57 8.97 7.28
C LYS A 97 15.04 8.27 6.00
N HIS A 98 16.11 8.78 5.43
CA HIS A 98 16.90 7.98 4.48
C HIS A 98 17.28 6.67 5.20
N ILE A 99 16.74 5.55 4.73
CA ILE A 99 17.29 4.25 5.10
C ILE A 99 18.72 4.28 4.60
N LYS A 100 19.68 4.51 5.51
CA LYS A 100 21.08 4.30 5.19
C LYS A 100 21.19 2.79 4.99
N THR A 101 21.15 2.35 3.75
CA THR A 101 21.62 1.02 3.41
C THR A 101 23.11 1.00 3.71
N THR A 102 23.45 0.78 4.97
CA THR A 102 24.79 0.34 5.34
C THR A 102 24.88 -1.04 4.73
N GLY A 103 25.47 -1.11 3.53
CA GLY A 103 25.73 -2.39 2.88
C GLY A 103 26.36 -3.30 3.92
N SER A 104 25.62 -4.32 4.34
CA SER A 104 26.10 -5.29 5.32
C SER A 104 27.42 -5.84 4.78
N LYS A 105 28.52 -5.56 5.48
CA LYS A 105 29.82 -6.15 5.20
C LYS A 105 29.83 -7.68 5.37
N ASN A 106 28.75 -8.25 5.86
CA ASN A 106 28.54 -9.68 5.97
C ASN A 106 27.79 -10.17 4.72
N ASN A 107 28.49 -10.90 3.87
CA ASN A 107 27.98 -11.57 2.64
C ASN A 107 26.87 -12.62 2.90
N LYS A 108 26.11 -12.55 3.99
CA LYS A 108 25.01 -13.46 4.26
C LYS A 108 23.72 -12.88 3.65
N LEU A 109 23.22 -13.56 2.64
CA LEU A 109 21.94 -13.24 2.04
C LEU A 109 20.82 -13.38 3.09
N THR A 110 20.00 -12.34 3.19
CA THR A 110 18.80 -12.33 4.04
C THR A 110 17.57 -12.13 3.16
N CYS A 111 16.55 -12.95 3.36
CA CYS A 111 15.27 -12.85 2.70
C CYS A 111 14.21 -12.46 3.75
N LEU A 112 13.63 -11.28 3.62
CA LEU A 112 12.51 -10.84 4.45
C LEU A 112 11.20 -11.25 3.79
N VAL A 113 10.36 -11.99 4.53
CA VAL A 113 9.09 -12.55 4.06
C VAL A 113 7.95 -11.86 4.79
N ILE A 114 7.18 -11.05 4.06
CA ILE A 114 6.12 -10.18 4.60
C ILE A 114 4.81 -10.46 3.87
N PRO A 115 3.98 -11.41 4.33
CA PRO A 115 2.64 -11.58 3.80
C PRO A 115 1.70 -10.44 4.23
N GLU A 116 0.63 -10.23 3.50
CA GLU A 116 -0.49 -9.42 3.97
C GLU A 116 -1.25 -10.10 5.12
N GLY A 117 -2.20 -9.39 5.72
CA GLY A 117 -2.98 -9.89 6.86
C GLY A 117 -4.05 -10.95 6.50
N ILE A 118 -4.01 -11.52 5.30
CA ILE A 118 -4.94 -12.54 4.79
C ILE A 118 -4.35 -13.93 5.05
N GLU A 119 -5.06 -14.75 5.77
CA GLU A 119 -4.57 -16.05 6.26
C GLU A 119 -4.15 -17.00 5.14
N SER A 120 -4.91 -17.08 4.04
CA SER A 120 -4.55 -17.90 2.88
C SER A 120 -3.24 -17.46 2.22
N GLU A 121 -2.97 -16.16 2.16
CA GLU A 121 -1.73 -15.60 1.61
C GLU A 121 -0.56 -15.83 2.54
N ILE A 122 -0.76 -15.68 3.87
CA ILE A 122 0.25 -16.02 4.88
C ILE A 122 0.69 -17.46 4.70
N ASN A 123 -0.26 -18.38 4.64
CA ASN A 123 0.03 -19.80 4.48
C ASN A 123 0.76 -20.10 3.17
N THR A 124 0.33 -19.51 2.06
CA THR A 124 0.97 -19.71 0.75
C THR A 124 2.41 -19.21 0.75
N LEU A 125 2.64 -18.00 1.25
CA LEU A 125 3.96 -17.37 1.23
C LEU A 125 4.93 -18.04 2.21
N PHE A 126 4.44 -18.41 3.41
CA PHE A 126 5.26 -19.09 4.41
C PHE A 126 5.60 -20.53 4.00
N GLN A 127 4.67 -21.28 3.41
CA GLN A 127 4.97 -22.61 2.87
C GLN A 127 5.99 -22.54 1.73
N PHE A 128 5.87 -21.59 0.83
CA PHE A 128 6.86 -21.35 -0.21
C PHE A 128 8.23 -21.02 0.39
N SER A 129 8.27 -20.08 1.32
CA SER A 129 9.50 -19.68 2.00
C SER A 129 10.13 -20.81 2.81
N LEU A 130 9.32 -21.66 3.45
CA LEU A 130 9.79 -22.85 4.15
C LEU A 130 10.53 -23.83 3.19
N LYS A 131 9.94 -24.09 2.03
CA LYS A 131 10.60 -24.92 1.00
C LYS A 131 11.91 -24.28 0.53
N CYS A 132 11.91 -22.96 0.30
CA CYS A 132 13.13 -22.23 -0.07
C CYS A 132 14.21 -22.30 1.02
N SER A 133 13.84 -22.22 2.30
CA SER A 133 14.79 -22.27 3.40
C SER A 133 15.50 -23.63 3.51
N LEU A 134 14.81 -24.71 3.22
CA LEU A 134 15.40 -26.05 3.17
C LEU A 134 16.37 -26.22 2.00
N LEU A 135 16.09 -25.61 0.85
CA LEU A 135 16.96 -25.65 -0.33
C LEU A 135 18.14 -24.67 -0.23
N LEU A 136 18.03 -23.63 0.57
CA LEU A 136 18.99 -22.55 0.69
C LEU A 136 19.45 -22.36 2.15
N PRO A 137 20.14 -23.34 2.76
CA PRO A 137 20.47 -23.31 4.20
C PRO A 137 21.42 -22.17 4.60
N LYS A 138 22.11 -21.55 3.63
CA LYS A 138 23.00 -20.39 3.85
C LYS A 138 22.27 -19.06 3.83
N VAL A 139 21.02 -19.01 3.37
CA VAL A 139 20.18 -17.82 3.35
C VAL A 139 19.40 -17.74 4.66
N LYS A 140 19.43 -16.58 5.31
CA LYS A 140 18.60 -16.28 6.47
C LYS A 140 17.22 -15.82 6.00
N PHE A 141 16.16 -16.44 6.50
CA PHE A 141 14.79 -16.01 6.24
C PHE A 141 14.22 -15.34 7.49
N ILE A 142 13.70 -14.13 7.34
CA ILE A 142 13.02 -13.39 8.40
C ILE A 142 11.53 -13.39 8.07
N TRP A 143 10.73 -14.05 8.88
CA TRP A 143 9.27 -14.06 8.75
C TRP A 143 8.66 -12.96 9.59
N ARG A 144 7.91 -12.07 8.96
CA ARG A 144 7.21 -11.00 9.63
C ARG A 144 5.72 -11.09 9.37
N LEU A 145 4.95 -11.33 10.42
CA LEU A 145 3.49 -11.35 10.35
C LEU A 145 2.91 -9.93 10.32
N HIS A 146 1.77 -9.80 9.68
CA HIS A 146 0.96 -8.61 9.83
C HIS A 146 0.46 -8.48 11.28
N PRO A 147 0.37 -7.28 11.88
CA PRO A 147 -0.03 -7.09 13.28
C PRO A 147 -1.38 -7.69 13.69
N LYS A 148 -2.26 -8.00 12.74
CA LYS A 148 -3.54 -8.68 12.99
C LYS A 148 -3.41 -10.18 13.27
N ASN A 149 -2.26 -10.78 12.97
CA ASN A 149 -2.06 -12.21 12.99
C ASN A 149 -1.06 -12.58 14.07
N SER A 150 -1.25 -13.74 14.69
CA SER A 150 -0.35 -14.31 15.69
C SER A 150 0.27 -15.59 15.15
N PHE A 151 1.56 -15.76 15.39
CA PHE A 151 2.26 -16.98 14.96
C PHE A 151 1.83 -18.19 15.79
N GLU A 152 1.49 -18.00 17.05
CA GLU A 152 0.97 -19.06 17.93
C GLU A 152 -0.31 -19.65 17.35
N LYS A 153 -1.25 -18.78 16.91
CA LYS A 153 -2.47 -19.24 16.25
C LYS A 153 -2.15 -20.01 14.97
N LEU A 154 -1.31 -19.44 14.10
CA LEU A 154 -0.93 -20.03 12.83
C LEU A 154 -0.26 -21.41 13.01
N SER A 155 0.64 -21.55 13.99
CA SER A 155 1.32 -22.82 14.28
C SER A 155 0.42 -23.86 14.95
N SER A 156 -0.60 -23.43 15.68
CA SER A 156 -1.60 -24.35 16.25
C SER A 156 -2.52 -24.93 15.18
N GLU A 157 -2.87 -24.15 14.18
CA GLU A 157 -3.74 -24.56 13.08
C GLU A 157 -2.99 -25.34 11.99
N ASN A 158 -1.69 -25.07 11.81
CA ASN A 158 -0.88 -25.76 10.80
C ASN A 158 0.39 -26.36 11.42
N GLY A 159 0.39 -27.68 11.54
CA GLY A 159 1.49 -28.44 12.15
C GLY A 159 2.87 -28.26 11.47
N MET A 160 2.92 -27.80 10.22
CA MET A 160 4.16 -27.52 9.50
C MET A 160 5.00 -26.43 10.17
N TYR A 161 4.38 -25.52 10.92
CA TYR A 161 5.06 -24.40 11.56
C TYR A 161 5.51 -24.69 13.00
N LYS A 162 5.24 -25.87 13.52
CA LYS A 162 5.66 -26.26 14.88
C LYS A 162 7.16 -26.37 15.03
N THR A 163 7.85 -26.74 13.97
CA THR A 163 9.33 -26.84 13.96
C THR A 163 9.86 -26.15 12.72
N LEU A 164 10.47 -24.98 12.92
CA LEU A 164 11.06 -24.22 11.83
C LEU A 164 12.54 -24.56 11.68
N PRO A 165 13.08 -24.55 10.43
CA PRO A 165 14.50 -24.63 10.18
C PRO A 165 15.29 -23.52 10.88
N ASN A 166 16.52 -23.77 11.27
CA ASN A 166 17.37 -22.82 12.02
C ASN A 166 17.67 -21.53 11.26
N ASN A 167 17.50 -21.50 9.96
CA ASN A 167 17.67 -20.32 9.13
C ASN A 167 16.40 -19.49 8.93
N ILE A 168 15.28 -19.87 9.58
CA ILE A 168 14.05 -19.05 9.67
C ILE A 168 13.98 -18.43 11.05
N ILE A 169 13.76 -17.11 11.08
CA ILE A 169 13.61 -16.32 12.32
C ILE A 169 12.29 -15.55 12.25
N LEU A 170 11.51 -15.62 13.32
CA LEU A 170 10.32 -14.77 13.44
C LEU A 170 10.72 -13.37 13.88
N SER A 171 10.28 -12.36 13.15
CA SER A 171 10.53 -10.97 13.51
C SER A 171 9.55 -10.49 14.58
N ASN A 172 10.11 -9.89 15.62
CA ASN A 172 9.42 -9.12 16.64
C ASN A 172 9.83 -7.63 16.64
N LYS A 173 10.61 -7.22 15.65
CA LYS A 173 11.15 -5.87 15.47
C LYS A 173 10.16 -4.95 14.74
N SER A 174 10.50 -3.68 14.60
CA SER A 174 9.82 -2.80 13.66
C SER A 174 10.16 -3.18 12.22
N LEU A 175 9.30 -2.78 11.25
CA LEU A 175 9.57 -3.03 9.84
C LEU A 175 10.89 -2.39 9.37
N GLN A 176 11.22 -1.23 9.91
CA GLN A 176 12.46 -0.52 9.58
C GLN A 176 13.70 -1.30 10.05
N GLU A 177 13.66 -1.86 11.27
CA GLU A 177 14.77 -2.68 11.79
C GLU A 177 14.94 -4.00 11.05
N ASP A 178 13.89 -4.53 10.42
CA ASP A 178 13.99 -5.73 9.59
C ASP A 178 14.62 -5.45 8.22
N PHE A 179 14.61 -4.17 7.77
CA PHE A 179 15.27 -3.73 6.54
C PHE A 179 16.76 -3.36 6.74
N GLU A 180 17.19 -3.13 7.97
CA GLU A 180 18.59 -2.84 8.35
C GLU A 180 19.38 -4.13 8.62
#